data_23e287da0f311fb2874723e6fa794e0f
#
_entry.id   23e287da0f311fb2874723e6fa794e0f
#
_cell.length_a   1.000
_cell.length_b   1.000
_cell.length_c   1.000
_cell.angle_alpha   90.00
_cell.angle_beta   90.00
_cell.angle_gamma   90.00
#
_symmetry.space_group_name_H-M   'P 1'
#
loop_
_entity.id
_entity.type
_entity.pdbx_description
1 polymer ?
#
loop_
_entity_poly.entity_id
_entity_poly.type
_entity_poly.pdbx_seq_one_letter_code
_entity_poly.pdbx_strand_id
1 'polypeptide(L)'
;MTGCPFGARPPEAQAEAPTDALKGESPTPGGRLSRRGLFGIAGLGGAAAGLAAGFLGHDAVAASAAPAPDGDSPVVPFHGDHQAGITTPAQDRLHIAAFDVTTTKREELIQLLKDWTQAAEALTEGRPAGATGAVDGPYGAPPEDTGEALDLNAGKLTLTFGFGAGLFEQDGVARFGLDGRRPEALIDLPHFPGDDLDPARSGGDLVVQACADDPQVAVHAIRNLARIGFGKVRVRWSQLGFGRTSSTSRAQHTPRNLFGFKDGTANLKVEDERLLDQHVWARASRPEDAWMAGGSYLVARRIRMHIETWDRTSLGEQEGLIGRTKGTGAPLSGGEEFTEPDFNRQGKGGKPLIPLDSHVRMAHPTQNNGVRMLRRGYNYTDGSDGVGHLDAGLFFIAFVTDPRTHYVPMQMAMAKGDTLAVEYLKHTGSGLFAVPGGAKPGGFIGDGLFA
;
A
#
# COMPACT_ATOMS: atom_id res chain seq x y z
N MET A 1 52.32 -11.09 -39.98
CA MET A 1 53.59 -10.60 -39.38
C MET A 1 53.21 -10.00 -38.07
N THR A 2 53.55 -10.73 -37.03
CA THR A 2 54.25 -10.35 -35.79
C THR A 2 53.46 -9.35 -34.90
N GLY A 3 53.14 -9.58 -33.66
CA GLY A 3 53.47 -10.60 -32.67
C GLY A 3 53.05 -10.01 -31.31
N CYS A 4 52.43 -10.79 -30.44
CA CYS A 4 52.36 -10.51 -29.00
C CYS A 4 53.73 -10.49 -28.34
N PRO A 5 53.92 -9.84 -27.17
CA PRO A 5 54.07 -10.74 -26.04
C PRO A 5 53.47 -10.24 -24.67
N PHE A 6 53.25 -11.21 -23.84
CA PHE A 6 53.03 -11.34 -22.41
C PHE A 6 53.82 -10.36 -21.50
N GLY A 7 53.18 -10.01 -20.36
CA GLY A 7 53.86 -9.40 -19.19
C GLY A 7 53.00 -9.54 -17.93
N ALA A 8 53.20 -10.57 -17.20
CA ALA A 8 53.57 -10.80 -15.76
C ALA A 8 52.73 -10.10 -14.66
N ARG A 9 52.15 -10.93 -13.78
CA ARG A 9 51.66 -10.61 -12.43
C ARG A 9 52.85 -10.32 -11.48
N PRO A 10 52.72 -9.42 -10.48
CA PRO A 10 53.52 -9.40 -9.29
C PRO A 10 52.90 -10.19 -8.13
N PRO A 11 53.72 -10.60 -7.11
CA PRO A 11 53.40 -11.67 -6.17
C PRO A 11 52.75 -11.22 -4.88
N GLU A 12 52.12 -12.19 -4.24
CA GLU A 12 51.55 -12.14 -2.88
C GLU A 12 52.62 -11.82 -1.84
N ALA A 13 52.30 -10.92 -0.90
CA ALA A 13 53.08 -10.72 0.33
C ALA A 13 52.28 -11.31 1.50
N GLN A 14 52.82 -12.38 2.05
CA GLN A 14 52.47 -12.94 3.35
C GLN A 14 53.06 -12.00 4.42
N ALA A 15 52.27 -11.66 5.44
CA ALA A 15 52.76 -11.05 6.66
C ALA A 15 52.35 -11.90 7.86
N GLU A 16 53.39 -12.35 8.55
CA GLU A 16 53.42 -13.18 9.75
C GLU A 16 52.84 -12.45 10.99
N ALA A 17 52.30 -13.27 11.90
CA ALA A 17 51.88 -12.87 13.24
C ALA A 17 53.08 -12.85 14.19
N PRO A 18 53.13 -12.02 15.22
CA PRO A 18 53.95 -12.26 16.38
C PRO A 18 53.13 -12.76 17.58
N THR A 19 53.51 -13.93 18.04
CA THR A 19 53.28 -14.45 19.39
C THR A 19 54.15 -13.71 20.38
N ASP A 20 53.60 -13.22 21.48
CA ASP A 20 54.31 -13.28 22.75
C ASP A 20 53.38 -13.36 23.96
N ALA A 21 53.72 -14.28 24.84
CA ALA A 21 53.03 -14.66 26.04
C ALA A 21 53.59 -13.89 27.26
N LEU A 22 52.73 -13.42 28.15
CA LEU A 22 53.09 -13.26 29.56
C LEU A 22 51.90 -13.63 30.47
N LYS A 23 52.28 -14.50 31.45
CA LYS A 23 51.51 -15.05 32.54
C LYS A 23 51.14 -14.00 33.60
N GLY A 24 50.02 -14.20 34.29
CA GLY A 24 49.77 -13.54 35.57
C GLY A 24 48.34 -13.70 36.08
N GLU A 25 48.14 -14.71 36.93
CA GLU A 25 47.28 -14.78 38.13
C GLU A 25 45.77 -14.52 38.07
N SER A 26 45.03 -15.59 38.42
CA SER A 26 43.64 -15.58 38.86
C SER A 26 43.46 -15.02 40.27
N PRO A 27 42.31 -14.45 40.59
CA PRO A 27 41.46 -15.08 41.63
C PRO A 27 39.98 -15.18 41.26
N THR A 28 39.36 -16.28 41.67
CA THR A 28 37.97 -16.69 41.73
C THR A 28 37.22 -16.00 42.90
N PRO A 29 35.89 -16.21 43.09
CA PRO A 29 34.73 -16.09 42.20
C PRO A 29 33.66 -15.17 42.78
N GLY A 30 32.82 -14.55 41.94
CA GLY A 30 31.69 -13.73 42.40
C GLY A 30 30.46 -13.83 41.46
N GLY A 31 29.47 -14.52 41.96
CA GLY A 31 28.04 -14.30 41.81
C GLY A 31 27.44 -13.94 40.46
N ARG A 32 26.85 -14.95 39.75
CA ARG A 32 25.87 -14.73 38.70
C ARG A 32 24.60 -14.13 39.29
N LEU A 33 24.29 -12.88 38.98
CA LEU A 33 22.99 -12.27 39.22
C LEU A 33 22.05 -12.61 38.03
N SER A 34 21.08 -13.43 38.34
CA SER A 34 19.96 -13.78 37.45
C SER A 34 19.03 -12.58 37.27
N ARG A 35 18.64 -12.32 36.02
CA ARG A 35 17.68 -11.25 35.62
C ARG A 35 16.23 -11.42 36.12
N ARG A 36 15.99 -12.20 37.15
CA ARG A 36 14.65 -12.48 37.71
C ARG A 36 14.37 -11.79 39.06
N GLY A 37 15.19 -10.84 39.50
CA GLY A 37 15.07 -10.25 40.85
C GLY A 37 14.79 -8.75 40.93
N LEU A 38 14.19 -8.11 39.89
CA LEU A 38 13.98 -6.66 39.94
C LEU A 38 12.49 -6.24 39.88
N PHE A 39 11.59 -6.99 40.43
CA PHE A 39 10.22 -6.53 40.70
C PHE A 39 9.80 -6.94 42.10
N GLY A 40 10.13 -6.12 43.07
CA GLY A 40 9.68 -6.28 44.43
C GLY A 40 10.42 -5.40 45.38
N ILE A 41 10.08 -4.14 45.52
CA ILE A 41 10.15 -3.29 46.72
C ILE A 41 9.69 -1.88 46.28
N ALA A 42 8.40 -1.59 46.46
CA ALA A 42 7.91 -0.25 46.75
C ALA A 42 6.43 -0.39 47.18
N GLY A 43 6.14 -0.30 48.45
CA GLY A 43 4.77 -0.23 48.89
C GLY A 43 4.58 -0.67 50.35
N LEU A 44 5.20 0.02 51.30
CA LEU A 44 4.80 -0.02 52.69
C LEU A 44 4.50 1.41 53.16
N GLY A 45 3.25 1.64 53.53
CA GLY A 45 2.86 2.85 54.26
C GLY A 45 1.38 3.16 54.20
N GLY A 46 0.62 2.81 55.21
CA GLY A 46 -0.72 3.37 55.40
C GLY A 46 -1.72 2.41 56.07
N ALA A 47 -1.86 2.56 57.35
CA ALA A 47 -2.52 1.69 58.34
C ALA A 47 -4.04 1.73 58.35
N ALA A 48 -4.60 0.62 58.76
CA ALA A 48 -5.56 0.35 59.83
C ALA A 48 -7.07 0.51 59.58
N ALA A 49 -7.72 -0.56 59.95
CA ALA A 49 -9.00 -0.77 60.59
C ALA A 49 -10.15 -1.33 59.77
N GLY A 50 -10.61 -2.53 60.20
CA GLY A 50 -11.92 -3.06 59.85
C GLY A 50 -11.98 -4.58 59.84
N LEU A 51 -12.20 -5.18 60.99
CA LEU A 51 -12.43 -6.61 61.25
C LEU A 51 -13.74 -7.13 60.67
N ALA A 52 -13.70 -8.35 60.20
CA ALA A 52 -14.58 -9.49 60.54
C ALA A 52 -15.27 -10.21 59.38
N ALA A 53 -14.94 -11.46 59.32
CA ALA A 53 -15.77 -12.65 59.05
C ALA A 53 -16.32 -12.92 57.65
N GLY A 54 -15.92 -14.07 57.14
CA GLY A 54 -16.64 -14.78 56.07
C GLY A 54 -15.80 -15.73 55.25
N PHE A 55 -15.47 -16.91 55.82
CA PHE A 55 -15.08 -18.10 55.03
C PHE A 55 -16.23 -18.52 54.14
N LEU A 56 -16.00 -18.75 52.87
CA LEU A 56 -16.42 -19.87 52.01
C LEU A 56 -16.55 -19.41 50.56
N GLY A 57 -15.99 -20.17 49.63
CA GLY A 57 -16.32 -20.11 48.23
C GLY A 57 -15.14 -19.76 47.33
N HIS A 58 -14.33 -20.77 46.96
CA HIS A 58 -13.52 -20.74 45.77
C HIS A 58 -14.43 -20.84 44.53
N ASP A 59 -14.87 -19.73 44.01
CA ASP A 59 -15.31 -19.66 42.64
C ASP A 59 -14.36 -18.70 41.92
N ALA A 60 -13.56 -19.28 40.99
CA ALA A 60 -12.79 -18.54 40.03
C ALA A 60 -13.76 -17.71 39.17
N VAL A 61 -13.93 -16.43 39.53
CA VAL A 61 -14.54 -15.48 38.61
C VAL A 61 -13.58 -15.31 37.46
N ALA A 62 -13.82 -16.11 36.40
CA ALA A 62 -13.34 -15.76 35.09
C ALA A 62 -13.82 -14.32 34.81
N ALA A 63 -12.90 -13.38 34.78
CA ALA A 63 -13.19 -12.05 34.30
C ALA A 63 -13.66 -12.21 32.84
N SER A 64 -14.96 -12.23 32.66
CA SER A 64 -15.61 -12.11 31.37
C SER A 64 -15.13 -10.77 30.81
N ALA A 65 -14.22 -10.82 29.87
CA ALA A 65 -13.89 -9.67 29.02
C ALA A 65 -15.24 -9.21 28.45
N ALA A 66 -15.59 -7.97 28.73
CA ALA A 66 -16.76 -7.34 28.10
C ALA A 66 -16.61 -7.51 26.59
N PRO A 67 -17.67 -7.91 25.85
CA PRO A 67 -17.62 -7.94 24.41
C PRO A 67 -17.23 -6.55 23.93
N ALA A 68 -16.22 -6.49 23.04
CA ALA A 68 -15.86 -5.27 22.33
C ALA A 68 -17.12 -4.73 21.63
N PRO A 69 -17.30 -3.40 21.54
CA PRO A 69 -18.46 -2.84 20.89
C PRO A 69 -18.58 -3.38 19.47
N ASP A 70 -19.75 -3.84 19.10
CA ASP A 70 -20.13 -4.35 17.76
C ASP A 70 -19.78 -3.31 16.69
N GLY A 71 -18.62 -3.44 16.04
CA GLY A 71 -18.15 -2.51 15.02
C GLY A 71 -16.80 -2.86 14.43
N ASP A 72 -16.04 -3.76 14.99
CA ASP A 72 -14.69 -4.08 14.56
C ASP A 72 -14.53 -5.56 14.19
N SER A 73 -15.38 -6.06 13.28
CA SER A 73 -15.19 -7.40 12.73
C SER A 73 -13.83 -7.47 12.04
N PRO A 74 -12.99 -8.47 12.35
CA PRO A 74 -11.71 -8.67 11.65
C PRO A 74 -11.89 -9.11 10.19
N VAL A 75 -13.12 -9.37 9.74
CA VAL A 75 -13.47 -9.84 8.40
C VAL A 75 -14.13 -8.75 7.60
N VAL A 76 -13.64 -8.50 6.38
CA VAL A 76 -14.29 -7.67 5.36
C VAL A 76 -14.84 -8.60 4.28
N PRO A 77 -16.15 -8.54 3.96
CA PRO A 77 -16.74 -9.39 2.93
C PRO A 77 -16.02 -9.24 1.58
N PHE A 78 -15.70 -10.37 0.96
CA PHE A 78 -15.06 -10.41 -0.36
C PHE A 78 -16.03 -10.06 -1.49
N HIS A 79 -17.24 -10.62 -1.43
CA HIS A 79 -18.29 -10.42 -2.42
C HIS A 79 -19.02 -9.09 -2.22
N GLY A 80 -19.45 -8.47 -3.33
CA GLY A 80 -20.18 -7.21 -3.29
C GLY A 80 -20.49 -6.67 -4.70
N ASP A 81 -21.06 -5.46 -4.78
CA ASP A 81 -21.22 -4.75 -6.05
C ASP A 81 -19.90 -4.16 -6.52
N HIS A 82 -19.05 -3.75 -5.57
CA HIS A 82 -17.71 -3.24 -5.75
C HIS A 82 -16.71 -4.17 -5.08
N GLN A 83 -15.49 -4.22 -5.57
CA GLN A 83 -14.43 -4.95 -4.86
C GLN A 83 -14.09 -4.27 -3.53
N ALA A 84 -13.95 -5.07 -2.48
CA ALA A 84 -13.38 -4.63 -1.21
C ALA A 84 -11.95 -4.11 -1.41
N GLY A 85 -11.53 -3.14 -0.58
CA GLY A 85 -10.21 -2.50 -0.70
C GLY A 85 -10.21 -1.24 -1.57
N ILE A 86 -11.34 -0.84 -2.17
CA ILE A 86 -11.49 0.46 -2.84
C ILE A 86 -11.95 1.50 -1.81
N THR A 87 -13.18 1.42 -1.35
CA THR A 87 -13.78 2.36 -0.38
C THR A 87 -13.70 1.88 1.07
N THR A 88 -13.36 0.61 1.32
CA THR A 88 -13.17 0.06 2.66
C THR A 88 -12.29 1.00 3.51
N PRO A 89 -12.59 1.23 4.79
CA PRO A 89 -11.71 1.99 5.68
C PRO A 89 -10.26 1.52 5.55
N ALA A 90 -9.35 2.45 5.22
CA ALA A 90 -7.99 2.08 4.85
C ALA A 90 -7.27 1.39 6.01
N GLN A 91 -6.81 0.17 5.79
CA GLN A 91 -5.99 -0.60 6.72
C GLN A 91 -4.57 -0.02 6.78
N ASP A 92 -3.79 -0.42 7.81
CA ASP A 92 -2.47 0.16 8.05
C ASP A 92 -1.37 -0.38 7.12
N ARG A 93 -1.55 -1.57 6.53
CA ARG A 93 -0.54 -2.27 5.72
C ARG A 93 -1.02 -2.52 4.31
N LEU A 94 -0.07 -2.47 3.39
CA LEU A 94 -0.22 -2.78 1.98
C LEU A 94 0.81 -3.82 1.55
N HIS A 95 0.39 -4.80 0.78
CA HIS A 95 1.25 -5.54 -0.13
C HIS A 95 0.56 -5.58 -1.49
N ILE A 96 1.08 -4.86 -2.45
CA ILE A 96 0.57 -4.86 -3.83
C ILE A 96 1.57 -5.58 -4.73
N ALA A 97 1.08 -6.40 -5.65
CA ALA A 97 1.92 -7.06 -6.64
C ALA A 97 1.26 -7.00 -8.02
N ALA A 98 2.08 -6.73 -9.03
CA ALA A 98 1.70 -6.88 -10.43
C ALA A 98 2.32 -8.15 -11.02
N PHE A 99 1.62 -8.73 -11.96
CA PHE A 99 2.00 -10.00 -12.58
C PHE A 99 1.97 -9.88 -14.10
N ASP A 100 2.91 -10.56 -14.76
CA ASP A 100 2.83 -10.84 -16.18
C ASP A 100 2.18 -12.23 -16.39
N VAL A 101 1.21 -12.33 -17.27
CA VAL A 101 0.58 -13.60 -17.64
C VAL A 101 1.49 -14.32 -18.64
N THR A 102 1.96 -15.50 -18.25
CA THR A 102 2.90 -16.31 -19.04
C THR A 102 2.22 -17.38 -19.89
N THR A 103 1.00 -17.80 -19.53
CA THR A 103 0.20 -18.69 -20.38
C THR A 103 -0.33 -17.92 -21.61
N THR A 104 -0.54 -18.64 -22.69
CA THR A 104 -1.19 -18.14 -23.92
C THR A 104 -2.62 -18.67 -24.08
N LYS A 105 -3.07 -19.54 -23.15
CA LYS A 105 -4.36 -20.21 -23.25
C LYS A 105 -5.42 -19.46 -22.43
N ARG A 106 -6.51 -19.11 -23.08
CA ARG A 106 -7.68 -18.46 -22.45
C ARG A 106 -8.23 -19.25 -21.26
N GLU A 107 -8.35 -20.57 -21.42
CA GLU A 107 -8.90 -21.46 -20.39
C GLU A 107 -8.02 -21.51 -19.13
N GLU A 108 -6.68 -21.45 -19.30
CA GLU A 108 -5.75 -21.41 -18.17
C GLU A 108 -5.83 -20.08 -17.42
N LEU A 109 -6.04 -18.95 -18.14
CA LEU A 109 -6.30 -17.64 -17.51
C LEU A 109 -7.60 -17.62 -16.73
N ILE A 110 -8.69 -18.12 -17.32
CA ILE A 110 -10.00 -18.24 -16.65
C ILE A 110 -9.87 -19.11 -15.39
N GLN A 111 -9.19 -20.26 -15.50
CA GLN A 111 -9.00 -21.15 -14.36
C GLN A 111 -8.17 -20.47 -13.25
N LEU A 112 -7.12 -19.73 -13.62
CA LEU A 112 -6.34 -18.95 -12.67
C LEU A 112 -7.22 -17.96 -11.89
N LEU A 113 -8.07 -17.20 -12.58
CA LEU A 113 -8.96 -16.22 -11.93
C LEU A 113 -9.98 -16.89 -11.01
N LYS A 114 -10.48 -18.07 -11.37
CA LYS A 114 -11.34 -18.90 -10.49
C LYS A 114 -10.58 -19.36 -9.25
N ASP A 115 -9.38 -19.88 -9.43
CA ASP A 115 -8.54 -20.37 -8.33
C ASP A 115 -8.17 -19.19 -7.38
N TRP A 116 -7.85 -18.02 -7.94
CA TRP A 116 -7.59 -16.81 -7.16
C TRP A 116 -8.83 -16.30 -6.42
N THR A 117 -10.00 -16.37 -7.05
CA THR A 117 -11.27 -15.98 -6.41
C THR A 117 -11.54 -16.86 -5.19
N GLN A 118 -11.44 -18.18 -5.36
CA GLN A 118 -11.65 -19.15 -4.27
C GLN A 118 -10.66 -18.94 -3.13
N ALA A 119 -9.39 -18.70 -3.45
CA ALA A 119 -8.38 -18.41 -2.43
C ALA A 119 -8.66 -17.07 -1.73
N ALA A 120 -9.06 -16.03 -2.48
CA ALA A 120 -9.37 -14.73 -1.93
C ALA A 120 -10.57 -14.76 -0.95
N GLU A 121 -11.62 -15.52 -1.27
CA GLU A 121 -12.75 -15.77 -0.35
C GLU A 121 -12.27 -16.35 0.98
N ALA A 122 -11.43 -17.40 0.92
CA ALA A 122 -10.91 -18.04 2.13
C ALA A 122 -10.02 -17.10 2.94
N LEU A 123 -9.04 -16.47 2.28
CA LEU A 123 -8.05 -15.61 2.93
C LEU A 123 -8.66 -14.37 3.59
N THR A 124 -9.67 -13.76 2.98
CA THR A 124 -10.37 -12.59 3.56
C THR A 124 -11.21 -12.96 4.78
N GLU A 125 -11.57 -14.22 4.94
CA GLU A 125 -12.22 -14.75 6.15
C GLU A 125 -11.21 -15.24 7.20
N GLY A 126 -9.90 -15.15 6.95
CA GLY A 126 -8.85 -15.66 7.83
C GLY A 126 -8.71 -17.19 7.77
N ARG A 127 -9.25 -17.81 6.73
CA ARG A 127 -9.09 -19.23 6.45
C ARG A 127 -7.89 -19.48 5.53
N PRO A 128 -7.20 -20.63 5.63
CA PRO A 128 -6.10 -20.96 4.74
C PRO A 128 -6.55 -21.08 3.29
N ALA A 129 -5.64 -20.83 2.35
CA ALA A 129 -5.83 -21.14 0.94
C ALA A 129 -5.86 -22.68 0.73
N GLY A 130 -6.77 -23.13 -0.13
CA GLY A 130 -6.95 -24.54 -0.44
C GLY A 130 -7.69 -25.33 0.65
N ALA A 131 -8.07 -26.57 0.31
CA ALA A 131 -8.91 -27.42 1.16
C ALA A 131 -8.15 -28.02 2.35
N THR A 132 -6.85 -28.30 2.18
CA THR A 132 -5.99 -28.93 3.19
C THR A 132 -5.10 -27.92 3.92
N GLY A 133 -5.12 -26.65 3.52
CA GLY A 133 -4.34 -25.61 4.17
C GLY A 133 -2.84 -25.90 4.19
N ALA A 134 -2.17 -25.46 5.27
CA ALA A 134 -0.73 -25.55 5.40
C ALA A 134 -0.23 -26.88 6.01
N VAL A 135 -1.09 -27.65 6.69
CA VAL A 135 -0.64 -28.80 7.54
C VAL A 135 -1.44 -30.08 7.36
N ASP A 136 -2.68 -30.02 6.83
CA ASP A 136 -3.57 -31.18 6.79
C ASP A 136 -3.48 -32.01 5.49
N GLY A 137 -2.60 -31.61 4.57
CA GLY A 137 -2.37 -32.32 3.31
C GLY A 137 -1.45 -33.57 3.48
N PRO A 138 -1.28 -34.36 2.40
CA PRO A 138 -0.37 -35.51 2.41
C PRO A 138 1.06 -35.07 2.76
N TYR A 139 1.69 -35.69 3.75
CA TYR A 139 3.02 -35.31 4.25
C TYR A 139 4.12 -35.31 3.18
N GLY A 140 3.99 -36.09 2.13
CA GLY A 140 4.93 -36.12 1.00
C GLY A 140 4.61 -35.15 -0.15
N ALA A 141 3.57 -34.30 -0.03
CA ALA A 141 3.18 -33.32 -1.03
C ALA A 141 3.39 -31.90 -0.52
N PRO A 142 3.62 -30.91 -1.42
CA PRO A 142 3.61 -29.51 -1.02
C PRO A 142 2.24 -29.10 -0.44
N PRO A 143 2.21 -28.30 0.66
CA PRO A 143 0.96 -27.84 1.23
C PRO A 143 0.20 -26.91 0.27
N GLU A 144 -1.12 -26.81 0.46
CA GLU A 144 -1.98 -25.93 -0.33
C GLU A 144 -1.97 -24.47 0.16
N ASP A 145 -1.40 -24.23 1.33
CA ASP A 145 -1.19 -22.90 1.90
C ASP A 145 0.26 -22.74 2.37
N THR A 146 0.77 -21.51 2.35
CA THR A 146 2.16 -21.21 2.71
C THR A 146 2.41 -21.08 4.21
N GLY A 147 1.36 -21.01 5.03
CA GLY A 147 1.34 -21.21 6.48
C GLY A 147 1.80 -20.04 7.35
N GLU A 148 2.30 -18.94 6.78
CA GLU A 148 2.83 -17.83 7.57
C GLU A 148 1.78 -17.03 8.34
N ALA A 149 0.49 -17.18 8.01
CA ALA A 149 -0.62 -16.59 8.75
C ALA A 149 -1.38 -17.58 9.64
N LEU A 150 -0.81 -18.76 9.92
CA LEU A 150 -1.35 -19.69 10.92
C LEU A 150 -1.49 -18.93 12.27
N ASP A 151 -2.61 -19.16 12.95
CA ASP A 151 -2.97 -18.53 14.24
C ASP A 151 -3.20 -17.00 14.18
N LEU A 152 -3.16 -16.39 13.01
CA LEU A 152 -3.59 -15.00 12.82
C LEU A 152 -5.06 -14.93 12.42
N ASN A 153 -5.73 -13.85 12.80
CA ASN A 153 -7.08 -13.56 12.31
C ASN A 153 -7.02 -12.91 10.91
N ALA A 154 -8.18 -12.66 10.31
CA ALA A 154 -8.28 -12.07 8.96
C ALA A 154 -7.63 -10.68 8.82
N GLY A 155 -7.36 -9.96 9.92
CA GLY A 155 -6.70 -8.64 9.93
C GLY A 155 -7.39 -7.60 9.05
N LYS A 156 -8.70 -7.70 8.84
CA LYS A 156 -9.48 -6.90 7.88
C LYS A 156 -8.93 -6.98 6.46
N LEU A 157 -8.36 -8.13 6.07
CA LEU A 157 -7.78 -8.32 4.75
C LEU A 157 -8.80 -7.98 3.66
N THR A 158 -8.37 -7.19 2.70
CA THR A 158 -9.06 -6.97 1.43
C THR A 158 -8.14 -7.31 0.28
N LEU A 159 -8.69 -7.93 -0.75
CA LEU A 159 -7.99 -8.27 -1.99
C LEU A 159 -8.72 -7.60 -3.15
N THR A 160 -8.04 -6.66 -3.82
CA THR A 160 -8.58 -5.94 -4.98
C THR A 160 -7.78 -6.32 -6.21
N PHE A 161 -8.46 -6.77 -7.26
CA PHE A 161 -7.85 -7.28 -8.49
C PHE A 161 -8.07 -6.31 -9.64
N GLY A 162 -7.06 -6.13 -10.48
CA GLY A 162 -7.16 -5.29 -11.66
C GLY A 162 -6.41 -5.87 -12.86
N PHE A 163 -6.84 -5.45 -14.05
CA PHE A 163 -6.36 -5.90 -15.36
C PHE A 163 -5.64 -4.76 -16.07
N GLY A 164 -4.37 -4.96 -16.39
CA GLY A 164 -3.55 -4.02 -17.16
C GLY A 164 -3.76 -4.13 -18.66
N ALA A 165 -3.30 -3.14 -19.41
CA ALA A 165 -3.44 -3.11 -20.86
C ALA A 165 -2.81 -4.32 -21.56
N GLY A 166 -1.67 -4.83 -21.03
CA GLY A 166 -0.96 -5.98 -21.58
C GLY A 166 -1.76 -7.30 -21.52
N LEU A 167 -2.82 -7.38 -20.70
CA LEU A 167 -3.72 -8.54 -20.70
C LEU A 167 -4.51 -8.64 -22.01
N PHE A 168 -4.88 -7.52 -22.60
CA PHE A 168 -5.74 -7.45 -23.78
C PHE A 168 -4.92 -7.54 -25.07
N GLU A 169 -3.77 -6.91 -25.09
CA GLU A 169 -2.92 -6.79 -26.27
C GLU A 169 -1.44 -6.76 -25.87
N GLN A 170 -0.61 -7.42 -26.63
CA GLN A 170 0.85 -7.35 -26.52
C GLN A 170 1.46 -7.23 -27.92
N ASP A 171 2.33 -6.24 -28.12
CA ASP A 171 3.01 -5.98 -29.40
C ASP A 171 2.04 -5.87 -30.60
N GLY A 172 0.85 -5.27 -30.40
CA GLY A 172 -0.19 -5.11 -31.42
C GLY A 172 -1.00 -6.38 -31.68
N VAL A 173 -0.81 -7.45 -30.89
CA VAL A 173 -1.53 -8.70 -31.04
C VAL A 173 -2.49 -8.89 -29.88
N ALA A 174 -3.77 -9.07 -30.19
CA ALA A 174 -4.79 -9.37 -29.20
C ALA A 174 -4.50 -10.71 -28.50
N ARG A 175 -4.78 -10.76 -27.19
CA ARG A 175 -4.54 -11.92 -26.34
C ARG A 175 -5.86 -12.51 -25.85
N PHE A 176 -5.89 -13.79 -25.60
CA PHE A 176 -6.98 -14.52 -24.96
C PHE A 176 -8.36 -14.35 -25.62
N GLY A 177 -8.43 -13.95 -26.89
CA GLY A 177 -9.70 -13.65 -27.56
C GLY A 177 -10.44 -12.48 -26.92
N LEU A 178 -9.71 -11.48 -26.41
CA LEU A 178 -10.24 -10.26 -25.79
C LEU A 178 -10.23 -9.06 -26.74
N ASP A 179 -10.27 -9.32 -28.05
CA ASP A 179 -10.35 -8.28 -29.09
C ASP A 179 -11.51 -7.33 -28.80
N GLY A 180 -11.24 -6.02 -28.79
CA GLY A 180 -12.25 -5.00 -28.54
C GLY A 180 -12.78 -4.92 -27.12
N ARG A 181 -12.35 -5.79 -26.19
CA ARG A 181 -12.78 -5.82 -24.77
C ARG A 181 -11.94 -4.91 -23.87
N ARG A 182 -10.82 -4.35 -24.37
CA ARG A 182 -10.04 -3.34 -23.64
C ARG A 182 -10.87 -2.07 -23.49
N PRO A 183 -11.17 -1.59 -22.27
CA PRO A 183 -11.89 -0.34 -22.10
C PRO A 183 -11.09 0.85 -22.65
N GLU A 184 -11.78 1.80 -23.30
CA GLU A 184 -11.11 2.99 -23.86
C GLU A 184 -10.36 3.80 -22.84
N ALA A 185 -10.80 3.81 -21.58
CA ALA A 185 -10.14 4.54 -20.52
C ALA A 185 -8.91 3.81 -19.95
N LEU A 186 -8.71 2.53 -20.27
CA LEU A 186 -7.49 1.80 -19.96
C LEU A 186 -6.40 2.14 -20.98
N ILE A 187 -5.92 3.37 -20.92
CA ILE A 187 -4.86 3.88 -21.79
C ILE A 187 -3.47 3.49 -21.29
N ASP A 188 -2.45 3.64 -22.11
CA ASP A 188 -1.09 3.74 -21.63
C ASP A 188 -0.88 5.16 -21.08
N LEU A 189 -0.50 5.28 -19.80
CA LEU A 189 -0.28 6.59 -19.21
C LEU A 189 0.82 7.34 -19.96
N PRO A 190 0.62 8.62 -20.27
CA PRO A 190 1.68 9.41 -20.90
C PRO A 190 2.87 9.56 -19.96
N HIS A 191 4.04 9.82 -20.53
CA HIS A 191 5.20 10.24 -19.75
C HIS A 191 4.96 11.65 -19.22
N PHE A 192 5.04 11.83 -17.91
CA PHE A 192 4.90 13.14 -17.27
C PHE A 192 6.29 13.78 -17.09
N PRO A 193 6.38 15.12 -17.13
CA PRO A 193 7.64 15.80 -16.80
C PRO A 193 8.16 15.36 -15.42
N GLY A 194 9.46 15.06 -15.32
CA GLY A 194 10.08 14.60 -14.08
C GLY A 194 9.93 13.10 -13.78
N ASP A 195 9.22 12.33 -14.62
CA ASP A 195 9.18 10.87 -14.50
C ASP A 195 10.56 10.26 -14.76
N ASP A 196 10.97 9.32 -13.92
CA ASP A 196 12.17 8.50 -14.02
C ASP A 196 11.78 7.03 -13.80
N LEU A 197 10.90 6.55 -14.68
CA LEU A 197 10.22 5.27 -14.51
C LEU A 197 11.16 4.10 -14.78
N ASP A 198 11.25 3.20 -13.80
CA ASP A 198 11.87 1.89 -13.96
C ASP A 198 10.86 0.93 -14.63
N PRO A 199 11.15 0.39 -15.81
CA PRO A 199 10.30 -0.59 -16.46
C PRO A 199 10.07 -1.85 -15.62
N ALA A 200 11.03 -2.23 -14.78
CA ALA A 200 10.89 -3.36 -13.87
C ALA A 200 9.91 -3.09 -12.71
N ARG A 201 9.57 -1.83 -12.46
CA ARG A 201 8.61 -1.38 -11.43
C ARG A 201 7.33 -0.76 -12.04
N SER A 202 7.08 -1.03 -13.32
CA SER A 202 5.98 -0.41 -14.07
C SER A 202 5.17 -1.43 -14.86
N GLY A 203 3.88 -1.13 -15.08
CA GLY A 203 2.97 -1.98 -15.85
C GLY A 203 2.64 -3.30 -15.17
N GLY A 204 2.24 -4.28 -15.97
CA GLY A 204 1.80 -5.61 -15.58
C GLY A 204 0.47 -5.97 -16.22
N ASP A 205 0.22 -7.26 -16.43
CA ASP A 205 -1.03 -7.75 -17.04
C ASP A 205 -2.14 -7.85 -15.99
N LEU A 206 -1.78 -8.23 -14.76
CA LEU A 206 -2.69 -8.32 -13.61
C LEU A 206 -2.07 -7.56 -12.43
N VAL A 207 -2.91 -7.05 -11.54
CA VAL A 207 -2.49 -6.50 -10.25
C VAL A 207 -3.38 -7.04 -9.13
N VAL A 208 -2.78 -7.27 -7.96
CA VAL A 208 -3.50 -7.58 -6.73
C VAL A 208 -3.05 -6.61 -5.64
N GLN A 209 -3.99 -5.86 -5.08
CA GLN A 209 -3.79 -5.02 -3.91
C GLN A 209 -4.29 -5.78 -2.68
N ALA A 210 -3.41 -6.22 -1.80
CA ALA A 210 -3.72 -6.77 -0.49
C ALA A 210 -3.52 -5.67 0.57
N CYS A 211 -4.59 -5.31 1.28
CA CYS A 211 -4.52 -4.41 2.42
C CYS A 211 -5.01 -5.13 3.68
N ALA A 212 -4.28 -4.99 4.79
CA ALA A 212 -4.64 -5.57 6.08
C ALA A 212 -4.13 -4.69 7.24
N ASP A 213 -4.61 -4.93 8.46
CA ASP A 213 -4.04 -4.30 9.64
C ASP A 213 -2.76 -5.02 10.11
N ASP A 214 -2.56 -6.28 9.70
CA ASP A 214 -1.35 -7.06 9.94
C ASP A 214 -0.53 -7.21 8.64
N PRO A 215 0.78 -6.86 8.64
CA PRO A 215 1.62 -6.99 7.45
C PRO A 215 1.82 -8.43 7.01
N GLN A 216 1.85 -9.40 7.95
CA GLN A 216 2.06 -10.81 7.64
C GLN A 216 0.86 -11.40 6.90
N VAL A 217 -0.37 -10.98 7.27
CA VAL A 217 -1.61 -11.36 6.57
C VAL A 217 -1.59 -10.85 5.12
N ALA A 218 -1.17 -9.60 4.88
CA ALA A 218 -1.07 -9.06 3.53
C ALA A 218 0.00 -9.79 2.68
N VAL A 219 1.15 -10.12 3.28
CA VAL A 219 2.23 -10.88 2.62
C VAL A 219 1.76 -12.30 2.31
N HIS A 220 1.12 -12.98 3.26
CA HIS A 220 0.54 -14.30 3.11
C HIS A 220 -0.42 -14.37 1.91
N ALA A 221 -1.32 -13.40 1.79
CA ALA A 221 -2.28 -13.36 0.70
C ALA A 221 -1.58 -13.29 -0.67
N ILE A 222 -0.68 -12.33 -0.87
CA ILE A 222 0.05 -12.19 -2.16
C ILE A 222 0.91 -13.43 -2.45
N ARG A 223 1.57 -13.99 -1.43
CA ARG A 223 2.41 -15.17 -1.60
C ARG A 223 1.59 -16.40 -2.03
N ASN A 224 0.42 -16.63 -1.43
CA ASN A 224 -0.46 -17.73 -1.85
C ASN A 224 -1.00 -17.53 -3.27
N LEU A 225 -1.43 -16.32 -3.65
CA LEU A 225 -1.88 -16.04 -5.01
C LEU A 225 -0.75 -16.24 -6.03
N ALA A 226 0.48 -15.81 -5.72
CA ALA A 226 1.64 -16.07 -6.58
C ALA A 226 1.92 -17.57 -6.72
N ARG A 227 1.84 -18.35 -5.63
CA ARG A 227 2.01 -19.82 -5.63
C ARG A 227 0.93 -20.51 -6.47
N ILE A 228 -0.34 -20.15 -6.29
CA ILE A 228 -1.47 -20.69 -7.08
C ILE A 228 -1.29 -20.37 -8.57
N GLY A 229 -0.74 -19.20 -8.88
CA GLY A 229 -0.47 -18.76 -10.23
C GLY A 229 0.79 -19.35 -10.88
N PHE A 230 1.54 -20.21 -10.20
CA PHE A 230 2.79 -20.78 -10.72
C PHE A 230 2.58 -21.46 -12.09
N GLY A 231 3.43 -21.13 -13.06
CA GLY A 231 3.36 -21.60 -14.43
C GLY A 231 2.36 -20.87 -15.33
N LYS A 232 1.44 -20.06 -14.75
CA LYS A 232 0.46 -19.25 -15.51
C LYS A 232 0.77 -17.76 -15.44
N VAL A 233 1.36 -17.30 -14.34
CA VAL A 233 1.83 -15.91 -14.13
C VAL A 233 3.20 -15.89 -13.46
N ARG A 234 3.87 -14.75 -13.59
CA ARG A 234 5.07 -14.43 -12.80
C ARG A 234 4.92 -13.05 -12.17
N VAL A 235 5.45 -12.87 -10.98
CA VAL A 235 5.52 -11.55 -10.35
C VAL A 235 6.42 -10.65 -11.22
N ARG A 236 5.89 -9.50 -11.63
CA ARG A 236 6.62 -8.46 -12.34
C ARG A 236 7.27 -7.50 -11.35
N TRP A 237 6.50 -6.98 -10.42
CA TRP A 237 6.95 -6.17 -9.30
C TRP A 237 6.02 -6.33 -8.12
N SER A 238 6.53 -6.01 -6.94
CA SER A 238 5.70 -5.88 -5.74
C SER A 238 6.19 -4.72 -4.89
N GLN A 239 5.30 -4.19 -4.05
CA GLN A 239 5.60 -3.12 -3.11
C GLN A 239 4.92 -3.38 -1.78
N LEU A 240 5.70 -3.34 -0.71
CA LEU A 240 5.20 -3.24 0.65
C LEU A 240 4.95 -1.79 1.03
N GLY A 241 3.88 -1.53 1.77
CA GLY A 241 3.55 -0.21 2.29
C GLY A 241 3.07 -0.27 3.73
N PHE A 242 3.24 0.84 4.45
CA PHE A 242 2.84 0.99 5.84
C PHE A 242 2.28 2.39 6.10
N GLY A 243 1.55 2.53 7.21
CA GLY A 243 1.02 3.81 7.65
C GLY A 243 0.27 4.51 6.52
N ARG A 244 -0.99 4.18 6.32
CA ARG A 244 -1.81 4.79 5.27
C ARG A 244 -1.58 6.30 5.17
N THR A 245 -1.54 6.85 3.98
CA THR A 245 -1.42 8.29 3.75
C THR A 245 -2.76 8.94 3.39
N SER A 246 -3.85 8.18 3.43
CA SER A 246 -5.20 8.68 3.20
C SER A 246 -6.19 7.93 4.08
N SER A 247 -7.20 8.63 4.61
CA SER A 247 -8.37 8.01 5.22
C SER A 247 -9.49 7.93 4.19
N THR A 248 -10.19 6.80 4.13
CA THR A 248 -11.31 6.55 3.22
C THR A 248 -12.66 6.56 3.94
N SER A 249 -12.68 6.80 5.26
CA SER A 249 -13.88 7.00 6.08
C SER A 249 -13.69 8.20 6.99
N ARG A 250 -14.80 8.89 7.33
CA ARG A 250 -14.79 10.02 8.27
C ARG A 250 -14.43 9.63 9.70
N ALA A 251 -14.64 8.37 10.08
CA ALA A 251 -14.23 7.86 11.38
C ALA A 251 -12.70 7.76 11.54
N GLN A 252 -11.96 7.75 10.44
CA GLN A 252 -10.50 7.64 10.47
C GLN A 252 -9.83 9.01 10.60
N HIS A 253 -8.85 9.11 11.49
CA HIS A 253 -7.98 10.29 11.58
C HIS A 253 -7.18 10.47 10.28
N THR A 254 -6.93 11.71 9.89
CA THR A 254 -6.05 12.04 8.77
C THR A 254 -4.61 11.66 9.14
N PRO A 255 -3.99 10.73 8.41
CA PRO A 255 -2.62 10.30 8.65
C PRO A 255 -1.59 11.32 8.16
N ARG A 256 -0.30 11.01 8.35
CA ARG A 256 0.81 11.82 7.83
C ARG A 256 1.64 10.99 6.85
N ASN A 257 2.12 11.66 5.81
CA ASN A 257 3.13 11.12 4.91
C ASN A 257 4.55 11.30 5.50
N LEU A 258 5.59 10.84 4.77
CA LEU A 258 6.97 10.91 5.25
C LEU A 258 7.55 12.34 5.30
N PHE A 259 6.90 13.33 4.70
CA PHE A 259 7.23 14.74 4.91
C PHE A 259 6.66 15.31 6.21
N GLY A 260 5.91 14.50 6.95
CA GLY A 260 5.32 14.86 8.24
C GLY A 260 4.04 15.67 8.14
N PHE A 261 3.49 15.92 6.95
CA PHE A 261 2.24 16.63 6.75
C PHE A 261 1.03 15.70 6.77
N LYS A 262 -0.11 16.21 7.22
CA LYS A 262 -1.39 15.52 7.10
C LYS A 262 -1.71 15.32 5.61
N ASP A 263 -1.99 14.08 5.22
CA ASP A 263 -2.29 13.70 3.85
C ASP A 263 -3.68 13.05 3.78
N GLY A 264 -4.45 13.38 2.75
CA GLY A 264 -5.80 12.88 2.61
C GLY A 264 -6.90 13.68 3.29
N THR A 265 -6.65 14.90 3.78
CA THR A 265 -7.68 15.80 4.35
C THR A 265 -8.86 15.99 3.38
N ALA A 266 -8.57 16.22 2.09
CA ALA A 266 -9.58 16.42 1.04
C ALA A 266 -9.92 15.13 0.27
N ASN A 267 -9.56 13.94 0.80
CA ASN A 267 -9.86 12.68 0.15
C ASN A 267 -11.36 12.38 0.17
N LEU A 268 -11.85 11.68 -0.85
CA LEU A 268 -13.20 11.14 -0.87
C LEU A 268 -13.39 10.13 0.27
N LYS A 269 -14.60 10.07 0.82
CA LYS A 269 -14.97 9.16 1.91
C LYS A 269 -16.05 8.21 1.46
N VAL A 270 -16.10 7.02 2.05
CA VAL A 270 -17.13 6.02 1.76
C VAL A 270 -18.54 6.55 1.96
N GLU A 271 -18.70 7.51 2.89
CA GLU A 271 -19.97 8.15 3.21
C GLU A 271 -20.43 9.18 2.14
N ASP A 272 -19.59 9.50 1.16
CA ASP A 272 -19.88 10.47 0.09
C ASP A 272 -20.37 9.77 -1.20
N GLU A 273 -21.40 8.93 -1.13
CA GLU A 273 -21.87 8.08 -2.22
C GLU A 273 -21.98 8.82 -3.57
N ARG A 274 -22.62 10.00 -3.58
CA ARG A 274 -22.75 10.80 -4.81
C ARG A 274 -21.42 11.19 -5.44
N LEU A 275 -20.40 11.50 -4.62
CA LEU A 275 -19.07 11.83 -5.12
C LEU A 275 -18.33 10.57 -5.59
N LEU A 276 -18.56 9.44 -4.93
CA LEU A 276 -18.02 8.15 -5.38
C LEU A 276 -18.60 7.78 -6.75
N ASP A 277 -19.91 7.91 -6.93
CA ASP A 277 -20.56 7.69 -8.23
C ASP A 277 -20.03 8.61 -9.33
N GLN A 278 -19.72 9.84 -8.98
CA GLN A 278 -19.23 10.81 -9.94
C GLN A 278 -17.76 10.61 -10.32
N HIS A 279 -16.91 10.17 -9.38
CA HIS A 279 -15.45 10.26 -9.52
C HIS A 279 -14.72 8.92 -9.42
N VAL A 280 -15.36 7.86 -8.91
CA VAL A 280 -14.68 6.59 -8.61
C VAL A 280 -15.18 5.45 -9.49
N TRP A 281 -16.51 5.24 -9.55
CA TRP A 281 -17.06 4.08 -10.22
C TRP A 281 -17.02 4.25 -11.74
N ALA A 282 -16.44 3.25 -12.42
CA ALA A 282 -16.36 3.22 -13.86
C ALA A 282 -17.75 3.12 -14.51
N ARG A 283 -17.93 3.84 -15.60
CA ARG A 283 -19.13 3.80 -16.42
C ARG A 283 -18.83 3.08 -17.72
N ALA A 284 -19.65 2.09 -18.07
CA ALA A 284 -19.56 1.48 -19.38
C ALA A 284 -19.87 2.54 -20.44
N SER A 285 -18.92 2.81 -21.31
CA SER A 285 -19.08 3.72 -22.46
C SER A 285 -19.59 2.97 -23.71
N ARG A 286 -19.36 1.67 -23.75
CA ARG A 286 -19.75 0.75 -24.84
C ARG A 286 -20.33 -0.54 -24.24
N PRO A 287 -21.14 -1.32 -24.98
CA PRO A 287 -21.61 -2.64 -24.53
C PRO A 287 -20.45 -3.57 -24.12
N GLU A 288 -19.33 -3.52 -24.82
CA GLU A 288 -18.13 -4.32 -24.56
C GLU A 288 -17.47 -3.99 -23.21
N ASP A 289 -17.74 -2.79 -22.66
CA ASP A 289 -17.23 -2.35 -21.36
C ASP A 289 -18.18 -2.73 -20.20
N ALA A 290 -19.28 -3.43 -20.45
CA ALA A 290 -20.28 -3.79 -19.41
C ALA A 290 -19.68 -4.59 -18.24
N TRP A 291 -18.59 -5.32 -18.46
CA TRP A 291 -17.85 -6.05 -17.44
C TRP A 291 -17.20 -5.14 -16.38
N MET A 292 -17.05 -3.84 -16.71
CA MET A 292 -16.55 -2.80 -15.79
C MET A 292 -17.63 -2.22 -14.87
N ALA A 293 -18.89 -2.63 -15.02
CA ALA A 293 -19.97 -2.10 -14.18
C ALA A 293 -19.69 -2.33 -12.69
N GLY A 294 -19.77 -1.27 -11.88
CA GLY A 294 -19.39 -1.31 -10.47
C GLY A 294 -17.88 -1.36 -10.21
N GLY A 295 -17.07 -1.34 -11.25
CA GLY A 295 -15.61 -1.28 -11.17
C GLY A 295 -15.04 0.13 -11.07
N SER A 296 -13.72 0.23 -11.25
CA SER A 296 -12.97 1.49 -11.19
C SER A 296 -11.67 1.36 -11.99
N TYR A 297 -10.92 2.44 -12.12
CA TYR A 297 -9.55 2.39 -12.64
C TYR A 297 -8.57 2.68 -11.50
N LEU A 298 -7.64 1.76 -11.27
CA LEU A 298 -6.55 1.91 -10.28
C LEU A 298 -5.34 2.51 -10.98
N VAL A 299 -4.94 3.70 -10.51
CA VAL A 299 -3.66 4.33 -10.86
C VAL A 299 -2.69 4.07 -9.73
N ALA A 300 -1.55 3.46 -10.03
CA ALA A 300 -0.45 3.23 -9.09
C ALA A 300 0.79 4.01 -9.52
N ARG A 301 1.39 4.76 -8.56
CA ARG A 301 2.65 5.46 -8.80
C ARG A 301 3.58 5.25 -7.61
N ARG A 302 4.78 4.73 -7.85
CA ARG A 302 5.83 4.70 -6.85
C ARG A 302 6.56 6.04 -6.89
N ILE A 303 6.37 6.84 -5.85
CA ILE A 303 6.90 8.19 -5.73
C ILE A 303 8.02 8.18 -4.69
N ARG A 304 9.27 8.30 -5.12
CA ARG A 304 10.38 8.53 -4.22
C ARG A 304 10.33 9.98 -3.72
N MET A 305 10.54 10.16 -2.41
CA MET A 305 10.57 11.44 -1.73
C MET A 305 12.02 11.80 -1.39
N HIS A 306 12.48 13.01 -1.72
CA HIS A 306 13.81 13.49 -1.38
C HIS A 306 13.85 13.95 0.09
N ILE A 307 13.81 12.96 1.01
CA ILE A 307 13.61 13.18 2.45
C ILE A 307 14.77 13.99 3.04
N GLU A 308 16.02 13.68 2.71
CA GLU A 308 17.19 14.34 3.25
C GLU A 308 17.29 15.82 2.83
N THR A 309 16.78 16.16 1.65
CA THR A 309 16.66 17.55 1.18
C THR A 309 15.52 18.25 1.91
N TRP A 310 14.38 17.59 2.02
CA TRP A 310 13.22 18.10 2.74
C TRP A 310 13.52 18.41 4.21
N ASP A 311 14.26 17.55 4.91
CA ASP A 311 14.59 17.72 6.33
C ASP A 311 15.48 18.94 6.60
N ARG A 312 16.16 19.46 5.59
CA ARG A 312 16.96 20.70 5.65
C ARG A 312 16.20 21.95 5.26
N THR A 313 14.99 21.79 4.73
CA THR A 313 14.12 22.88 4.30
C THR A 313 13.47 23.52 5.51
N SER A 314 13.39 24.86 5.55
CA SER A 314 12.77 25.58 6.66
C SER A 314 11.29 25.26 6.81
N LEU A 315 10.75 25.30 8.05
CA LEU A 315 9.33 25.04 8.29
C LEU A 315 8.42 25.96 7.44
N GLY A 316 8.76 27.24 7.34
CA GLY A 316 7.96 28.19 6.56
C GLY A 316 7.91 27.85 5.07
N GLU A 317 9.03 27.36 4.52
CA GLU A 317 9.10 26.90 3.14
C GLU A 317 8.33 25.59 2.95
N GLN A 318 8.48 24.61 3.85
CA GLN A 318 7.70 23.37 3.83
C GLN A 318 6.20 23.65 3.84
N GLU A 319 5.73 24.54 4.73
CA GLU A 319 4.32 24.94 4.81
C GLU A 319 3.86 25.68 3.55
N GLY A 320 4.71 26.54 2.98
CA GLY A 320 4.45 27.24 1.72
C GLY A 320 4.29 26.30 0.54
N LEU A 321 5.20 25.32 0.38
CA LEU A 321 5.17 24.30 -0.67
C LEU A 321 3.92 23.43 -0.60
N ILE A 322 3.50 23.05 0.60
CA ILE A 322 2.28 22.26 0.81
C ILE A 322 1.02 23.14 0.69
N GLY A 323 1.04 24.37 1.24
CA GLY A 323 -0.11 25.28 1.35
C GLY A 323 -0.92 25.11 2.64
N ARG A 324 -0.39 24.33 3.62
CA ARG A 324 -1.01 24.04 4.92
C ARG A 324 0.02 24.07 6.03
N THR A 325 -0.43 24.31 7.25
CA THR A 325 0.43 24.22 8.45
C THR A 325 0.80 22.77 8.75
N LYS A 326 2.05 22.52 9.10
CA LYS A 326 2.55 21.16 9.42
C LYS A 326 1.91 20.62 10.69
N GLY A 327 1.75 21.44 11.69
CA GLY A 327 1.23 21.05 12.99
C GLY A 327 -0.24 20.61 12.95
N THR A 328 -1.13 21.50 12.53
CA THR A 328 -2.58 21.27 12.56
C THR A 328 -3.15 20.75 11.25
N GLY A 329 -2.48 20.99 10.10
CA GLY A 329 -3.03 20.71 8.78
C GLY A 329 -4.02 21.78 8.29
N ALA A 330 -4.18 22.87 9.00
CA ALA A 330 -5.02 23.99 8.57
C ALA A 330 -4.45 24.63 7.30
N PRO A 331 -5.29 25.12 6.36
CA PRO A 331 -4.79 25.87 5.21
C PRO A 331 -4.09 27.16 5.66
N LEU A 332 -3.09 27.63 4.93
CA LEU A 332 -2.39 28.89 5.27
C LEU A 332 -3.30 30.11 5.23
N SER A 333 -4.47 30.00 4.62
CA SER A 333 -5.53 31.01 4.70
C SER A 333 -6.22 31.08 6.07
N GLY A 334 -5.92 30.16 7.00
CA GLY A 334 -6.45 30.11 8.38
C GLY A 334 -7.58 29.10 8.57
N GLY A 335 -8.03 28.97 9.81
CA GLY A 335 -9.04 28.01 10.23
C GLY A 335 -8.45 26.72 10.82
N GLU A 336 -9.16 25.62 10.65
CA GLU A 336 -8.81 24.26 11.11
C GLU A 336 -8.49 23.34 9.93
N GLU A 337 -8.12 22.09 10.18
CA GLU A 337 -7.74 21.11 9.16
C GLU A 337 -8.73 21.01 7.99
N PHE A 338 -10.03 20.93 8.31
CA PHE A 338 -11.10 20.73 7.32
C PHE A 338 -11.71 22.04 6.79
N THR A 339 -11.14 23.20 7.18
CA THR A 339 -11.55 24.48 6.61
C THR A 339 -11.19 24.52 5.13
N GLU A 340 -12.13 24.94 4.29
CA GLU A 340 -11.89 25.11 2.84
C GLU A 340 -10.81 26.16 2.61
N PRO A 341 -9.77 25.89 1.81
CA PRO A 341 -8.73 26.86 1.52
C PRO A 341 -9.26 28.07 0.76
N ASP A 342 -9.03 29.28 1.28
CA ASP A 342 -9.29 30.53 0.56
C ASP A 342 -8.04 30.94 -0.24
N PHE A 343 -8.04 30.59 -1.52
CA PHE A 343 -6.92 30.88 -2.44
C PHE A 343 -6.80 32.34 -2.82
N ASN A 344 -7.81 33.21 -2.52
CA ASN A 344 -7.82 34.63 -2.84
C ASN A 344 -7.34 35.48 -1.66
N ARG A 345 -7.23 34.89 -0.46
CA ARG A 345 -6.79 35.61 0.74
C ARG A 345 -5.34 36.04 0.62
N GLN A 346 -5.13 37.33 0.82
CA GLN A 346 -3.82 37.98 0.70
C GLN A 346 -3.20 38.25 2.07
N GLY A 347 -1.88 38.17 2.12
CA GLY A 347 -1.04 38.55 3.24
C GLY A 347 -0.37 39.92 3.02
N LYS A 348 0.73 40.16 3.73
CA LYS A 348 1.53 41.36 3.58
C LYS A 348 2.01 41.55 2.13
N GLY A 349 1.87 42.78 1.60
CA GLY A 349 2.31 43.10 0.25
C GLY A 349 1.44 42.56 -0.86
N GLY A 350 0.21 42.16 -0.58
CA GLY A 350 -0.74 41.66 -1.60
C GLY A 350 -0.41 40.25 -2.16
N LYS A 351 0.52 39.53 -1.55
CA LYS A 351 0.84 38.14 -1.97
C LYS A 351 -0.21 37.18 -1.42
N PRO A 352 -0.64 36.16 -2.20
CA PRO A 352 -1.52 35.10 -1.68
C PRO A 352 -0.93 34.45 -0.44
N LEU A 353 -1.76 34.14 0.58
CA LEU A 353 -1.32 33.37 1.75
C LEU A 353 -0.98 31.94 1.39
N ILE A 354 -1.73 31.34 0.47
CA ILE A 354 -1.43 30.03 -0.12
C ILE A 354 -0.75 30.30 -1.47
N PRO A 355 0.54 29.96 -1.65
CA PRO A 355 1.27 30.20 -2.89
C PRO A 355 0.56 29.62 -4.11
N LEU A 356 0.79 30.22 -5.28
CA LEU A 356 0.13 29.81 -6.53
C LEU A 356 0.54 28.41 -6.98
N ASP A 357 1.76 28.04 -6.66
CA ASP A 357 2.46 26.78 -6.99
C ASP A 357 2.47 25.78 -5.84
N SER A 358 1.68 26.04 -4.77
CA SER A 358 1.57 25.11 -3.65
C SER A 358 0.78 23.85 -4.03
N HIS A 359 1.19 22.71 -3.47
CA HIS A 359 0.60 21.40 -3.72
C HIS A 359 -0.92 21.37 -3.54
N VAL A 360 -1.41 21.88 -2.42
CA VAL A 360 -2.86 21.91 -2.12
C VAL A 360 -3.63 22.73 -3.15
N ARG A 361 -3.09 23.85 -3.61
CA ARG A 361 -3.73 24.68 -4.63
C ARG A 361 -3.75 23.98 -5.98
N MET A 362 -2.62 23.45 -6.42
CA MET A 362 -2.49 22.75 -7.71
C MET A 362 -3.38 21.50 -7.81
N ALA A 363 -3.50 20.75 -6.71
CA ALA A 363 -4.33 19.54 -6.65
C ALA A 363 -5.82 19.82 -6.35
N HIS A 364 -6.20 21.07 -6.09
CA HIS A 364 -7.56 21.40 -5.66
C HIS A 364 -8.58 21.24 -6.81
N PRO A 365 -9.82 20.74 -6.54
CA PRO A 365 -10.85 20.56 -7.57
C PRO A 365 -11.17 21.86 -8.35
N THR A 366 -11.12 23.03 -7.71
CA THR A 366 -11.36 24.30 -8.40
C THR A 366 -10.31 24.62 -9.48
N GLN A 367 -9.13 24.04 -9.40
CA GLN A 367 -8.07 24.18 -10.41
C GLN A 367 -8.10 23.02 -11.43
N ASN A 368 -8.90 22.00 -11.17
CA ASN A 368 -8.95 20.74 -11.94
C ASN A 368 -10.39 20.42 -12.42
N ASN A 369 -11.14 21.41 -12.86
CA ASN A 369 -12.50 21.24 -13.41
C ASN A 369 -13.48 20.45 -12.50
N GLY A 370 -13.31 20.58 -11.18
CA GLY A 370 -14.13 19.88 -10.19
C GLY A 370 -13.76 18.43 -9.95
N VAL A 371 -12.74 17.92 -10.62
CA VAL A 371 -12.29 16.53 -10.52
C VAL A 371 -11.75 16.19 -9.13
N ARG A 372 -12.11 15.02 -8.63
CA ARG A 372 -11.62 14.41 -7.40
C ARG A 372 -11.17 12.99 -7.67
N MET A 373 -10.36 12.43 -6.77
CA MET A 373 -9.90 11.03 -6.80
C MET A 373 -10.06 10.43 -5.41
N LEU A 374 -10.37 9.14 -5.33
CA LEU A 374 -10.28 8.39 -4.08
C LEU A 374 -8.84 7.88 -3.95
N ARG A 375 -8.07 8.51 -3.04
CA ARG A 375 -6.68 8.13 -2.79
C ARG A 375 -6.60 7.10 -1.67
N ARG A 376 -5.73 6.08 -1.86
CA ARG A 376 -5.46 5.01 -0.91
C ARG A 376 -3.96 4.70 -0.89
N GLY A 377 -3.14 5.73 -0.70
CA GLY A 377 -1.68 5.62 -0.71
C GLY A 377 -1.11 5.12 0.62
N TYR A 378 0.14 4.65 0.55
CA TYR A 378 0.91 4.15 1.69
C TYR A 378 2.33 4.68 1.64
N ASN A 379 2.97 4.86 2.80
CA ASN A 379 4.40 5.10 2.87
C ASN A 379 5.15 3.80 2.52
N TYR A 380 6.36 3.94 1.99
CA TYR A 380 7.29 2.81 1.84
C TYR A 380 8.71 3.22 2.24
N THR A 381 9.53 2.23 2.60
CA THR A 381 10.97 2.37 2.80
C THR A 381 11.62 1.06 2.36
N ASP A 382 12.37 1.12 1.27
CA ASP A 382 12.99 -0.04 0.62
C ASP A 382 14.52 -0.07 0.82
N GLY A 383 14.98 0.55 1.92
CA GLY A 383 16.39 0.62 2.27
C GLY A 383 17.09 1.88 1.76
N SER A 384 18.27 1.73 1.16
CA SER A 384 19.11 2.83 0.68
C SER A 384 19.23 2.82 -0.85
N ASP A 385 19.40 4.01 -1.42
CA ASP A 385 19.67 4.19 -2.86
C ASP A 385 21.13 3.86 -3.26
N GLY A 386 21.96 3.41 -2.32
CA GLY A 386 23.37 3.08 -2.54
C GLY A 386 24.31 4.29 -2.55
N VAL A 387 23.81 5.52 -2.48
CA VAL A 387 24.61 6.76 -2.42
C VAL A 387 24.38 7.56 -1.13
N GLY A 388 23.74 6.95 -0.15
CA GLY A 388 23.62 7.50 1.20
C GLY A 388 22.26 8.14 1.53
N HIS A 389 21.24 7.97 0.66
CA HIS A 389 19.89 8.42 0.93
C HIS A 389 18.94 7.23 1.10
N LEU A 390 17.81 7.47 1.75
CA LEU A 390 16.74 6.49 1.84
C LEU A 390 16.05 6.29 0.47
N ASP A 391 15.85 5.04 0.06
CA ASP A 391 14.87 4.73 -1.00
C ASP A 391 13.49 4.61 -0.34
N ALA A 392 12.88 5.75 -0.10
CA ALA A 392 11.63 5.86 0.65
C ALA A 392 10.70 6.90 0.00
N GLY A 393 9.41 6.78 0.28
CA GLY A 393 8.45 7.70 -0.27
C GLY A 393 7.00 7.26 -0.12
N LEU A 394 6.20 7.63 -1.12
CA LEU A 394 4.78 7.35 -1.20
C LEU A 394 4.49 6.35 -2.32
N PHE A 395 3.89 5.23 -1.99
CA PHE A 395 3.22 4.42 -2.99
C PHE A 395 1.80 4.96 -3.16
N PHE A 396 1.65 5.81 -4.16
CA PHE A 396 0.40 6.46 -4.47
C PHE A 396 -0.54 5.49 -5.18
N ILE A 397 -1.75 5.35 -4.64
CA ILE A 397 -2.85 4.64 -5.26
C ILE A 397 -4.03 5.59 -5.34
N ALA A 398 -4.66 5.66 -6.50
CA ALA A 398 -5.91 6.37 -6.69
C ALA A 398 -6.89 5.54 -7.50
N PHE A 399 -8.16 5.58 -7.09
CA PHE A 399 -9.27 5.01 -7.83
C PHE A 399 -10.07 6.12 -8.48
N VAL A 400 -10.33 5.97 -9.78
CA VAL A 400 -11.00 6.99 -10.60
C VAL A 400 -11.96 6.35 -11.60
N THR A 401 -13.01 7.10 -11.94
CA THR A 401 -13.99 6.67 -12.96
C THR A 401 -13.39 6.65 -14.38
N ASP A 402 -12.47 7.56 -14.68
CA ASP A 402 -11.77 7.65 -15.96
C ASP A 402 -10.42 8.35 -15.78
N PRO A 403 -9.28 7.67 -15.94
CA PRO A 403 -7.96 8.27 -15.76
C PRO A 403 -7.66 9.39 -16.78
N ARG A 404 -8.26 9.36 -17.97
CA ARG A 404 -8.04 10.38 -19.03
C ARG A 404 -8.53 11.76 -18.60
N THR A 405 -9.58 11.82 -17.80
CA THR A 405 -10.21 13.07 -17.33
C THR A 405 -9.87 13.40 -15.88
N HIS A 406 -9.59 12.40 -15.05
CA HIS A 406 -9.37 12.59 -13.61
C HIS A 406 -7.89 12.66 -13.24
N TYR A 407 -7.07 11.72 -13.69
CA TYR A 407 -5.68 11.63 -13.27
C TYR A 407 -4.72 12.38 -14.21
N VAL A 408 -4.78 12.09 -15.53
CA VAL A 408 -3.80 12.59 -16.49
C VAL A 408 -3.71 14.11 -16.53
N PRO A 409 -4.82 14.89 -16.62
CA PRO A 409 -4.72 16.34 -16.67
C PRO A 409 -4.17 16.94 -15.37
N MET A 410 -4.60 16.42 -14.21
CA MET A 410 -4.12 16.88 -12.89
C MET A 410 -2.63 16.59 -12.72
N GLN A 411 -2.19 15.36 -13.00
CA GLN A 411 -0.77 14.99 -12.91
C GLN A 411 0.09 15.81 -13.87
N MET A 412 -0.39 16.08 -15.09
CA MET A 412 0.34 16.91 -16.05
C MET A 412 0.48 18.36 -15.58
N ALA A 413 -0.56 18.91 -14.94
CA ALA A 413 -0.51 20.26 -14.35
C ALA A 413 0.44 20.31 -13.15
N MET A 414 0.37 19.34 -12.26
CA MET A 414 1.25 19.24 -11.09
C MET A 414 2.71 19.06 -11.47
N ALA A 415 3.01 18.19 -12.44
CA ALA A 415 4.37 17.96 -12.92
C ALA A 415 5.05 19.20 -13.53
N LYS A 416 4.26 20.23 -13.89
CA LYS A 416 4.76 21.50 -14.47
C LYS A 416 4.74 22.68 -13.50
N GLY A 417 3.82 22.69 -12.56
CA GLY A 417 3.51 23.88 -11.78
C GLY A 417 3.50 23.71 -10.26
N ASP A 418 3.59 22.49 -9.76
CA ASP A 418 3.66 22.20 -8.32
C ASP A 418 5.13 22.10 -7.90
N THR A 419 5.62 23.10 -7.19
CA THR A 419 7.03 23.16 -6.76
C THR A 419 7.42 21.97 -5.88
N LEU A 420 6.51 21.50 -5.01
CA LEU A 420 6.76 20.27 -4.23
C LEU A 420 7.00 19.07 -5.16
N ALA A 421 6.14 18.89 -6.17
CA ALA A 421 6.24 17.76 -7.09
C ALA A 421 7.51 17.82 -7.94
N VAL A 422 7.92 19.02 -8.36
CA VAL A 422 9.10 19.23 -9.22
C VAL A 422 10.43 19.04 -8.45
N GLU A 423 10.49 19.51 -7.20
CA GLU A 423 11.78 19.57 -6.46
C GLU A 423 11.99 18.39 -5.51
N TYR A 424 10.91 17.84 -4.93
CA TYR A 424 11.01 16.87 -3.84
C TYR A 424 10.46 15.48 -4.15
N LEU A 425 9.79 15.31 -5.29
CA LEU A 425 9.17 14.03 -5.66
C LEU A 425 9.73 13.50 -6.98
N LYS A 426 9.98 12.20 -7.02
CA LYS A 426 10.41 11.51 -8.24
C LYS A 426 9.58 10.25 -8.45
N HIS A 427 8.88 10.18 -9.56
CA HIS A 427 8.08 9.00 -9.91
C HIS A 427 9.00 7.94 -10.53
N THR A 428 9.12 6.79 -9.85
CA THR A 428 10.03 5.70 -10.24
C THR A 428 9.31 4.43 -10.68
N GLY A 429 7.99 4.37 -10.55
CA GLY A 429 7.16 3.27 -11.03
C GLY A 429 5.76 3.76 -11.37
N SER A 430 5.10 3.08 -12.29
CA SER A 430 3.79 3.47 -12.82
C SER A 430 2.96 2.26 -13.24
N GLY A 431 1.65 2.28 -12.97
CA GLY A 431 0.69 1.30 -13.44
C GLY A 431 -0.70 1.88 -13.57
N LEU A 432 -1.45 1.39 -14.56
CA LEU A 432 -2.88 1.66 -14.72
C LEU A 432 -3.58 0.33 -14.96
N PHE A 433 -4.64 0.08 -14.17
CA PHE A 433 -5.37 -1.16 -14.22
C PHE A 433 -6.88 -0.92 -14.21
N ALA A 434 -7.61 -1.64 -15.04
CA ALA A 434 -9.05 -1.72 -14.99
C ALA A 434 -9.45 -2.71 -13.87
N VAL A 435 -10.17 -2.23 -12.89
CA VAL A 435 -10.66 -3.01 -11.74
C VAL A 435 -12.12 -3.32 -11.98
N PRO A 436 -12.52 -4.58 -12.24
CA PRO A 436 -13.91 -4.93 -12.45
C PRO A 436 -14.76 -4.73 -11.19
N GLY A 437 -16.06 -4.80 -11.31
CA GLY A 437 -16.97 -4.88 -10.17
C GLY A 437 -16.65 -6.07 -9.26
N GLY A 438 -17.25 -6.09 -8.08
CA GLY A 438 -17.07 -7.20 -7.14
C GLY A 438 -17.60 -8.52 -7.69
N ALA A 439 -16.87 -9.61 -7.42
CA ALA A 439 -17.36 -10.94 -7.78
C ALA A 439 -18.65 -11.26 -7.03
N LYS A 440 -19.59 -11.91 -7.71
CA LYS A 440 -20.79 -12.42 -7.08
C LYS A 440 -20.57 -13.84 -6.56
N PRO A 441 -21.29 -14.28 -5.54
CA PRO A 441 -21.22 -15.68 -5.09
C PRO A 441 -21.43 -16.65 -6.25
N GLY A 442 -20.50 -17.59 -6.42
CA GLY A 442 -20.52 -18.57 -7.52
C GLY A 442 -19.95 -18.07 -8.86
N GLY A 443 -19.59 -16.76 -8.98
CA GLY A 443 -18.84 -16.18 -10.08
C GLY A 443 -17.34 -16.16 -9.77
N PHE A 444 -16.58 -15.42 -10.58
CA PHE A 444 -15.16 -15.16 -10.34
C PHE A 444 -14.77 -13.73 -10.74
N ILE A 445 -13.62 -13.26 -10.27
CA ILE A 445 -13.12 -11.92 -10.59
C ILE A 445 -13.05 -11.71 -12.10
N GLY A 446 -13.80 -10.72 -12.59
CA GLY A 446 -13.80 -10.34 -14.00
C GLY A 446 -14.51 -11.35 -14.94
N ASP A 447 -15.39 -12.20 -14.43
CA ASP A 447 -16.13 -13.20 -15.23
C ASP A 447 -16.86 -12.57 -16.43
N GLY A 448 -17.46 -11.39 -16.26
CA GLY A 448 -18.09 -10.63 -17.34
C GLY A 448 -17.16 -10.26 -18.51
N LEU A 449 -15.84 -10.24 -18.31
CA LEU A 449 -14.86 -10.02 -19.38
C LEU A 449 -14.81 -11.20 -20.36
N PHE A 450 -15.09 -12.39 -19.87
CA PHE A 450 -15.00 -13.65 -20.61
C PHE A 450 -16.36 -14.18 -21.11
N ALA A 451 -17.44 -13.46 -20.79
CA ALA A 451 -18.79 -13.78 -21.23
C ALA A 451 -19.03 -13.51 -22.73
#